data_30605d641ceca95783f247fcd58b3117
#
_entry.id   30605d641ceca95783f247fcd58b3117
#
_cell.length_a   1.000
_cell.length_b   1.000
_cell.length_c   1.000
_cell.angle_alpha   90.00
_cell.angle_beta   90.00
_cell.angle_gamma   90.00
#
_symmetry.space_group_name_H-M   'P 1'
#
loop_
_entity.id
_entity.type
_entity.pdbx_description
1 polymer ?
#
loop_
_entity_poly.entity_id
_entity_poly.type
_entity_poly.pdbx_seq_one_letter_code
_entity_poly.pdbx_strand_id
1 'polypeptide(L)'
;MTFSTNNRVFLDSYEDFIKETTALILKAGFTVNKKKTRLIYRDSRQEVTGLVVNKKISVNRTYVRTTKAMAHQLYTTGEFLIDGAPANIRQLEGRFSFIDQIDLYNNRLDESKHDAYHLNGRELQYRAFMFYKNFYAHEVPLIVTEGKTDVRYLKAALMKLYTQYPSLIEKDNTGRFIFKIKFFQRSKRWKYFFGMSLDGGDAMKVLYRYFTGKKGAKDYFSYFQRITGRRQLSPVILLYDNETENKKPLKAFLNEDAGITELQKQELKNNLQLRLLPDSTLFLVITPLTAGKAECEIEDLFAPDLLGLTLDGKTFSRQDKPNKDKHYGKEIFSEYVLTNYQSIDFQGFIPLLDALNSIVENCKSSTT
;
A
#
# COMPACT_ATOMS: atom_id res chain seq x y z
N MET A 1 -7.74 -37.87 -3.48
CA MET A 1 -9.11 -38.10 -3.01
C MET A 1 -9.06 -38.13 -1.50
N THR A 2 -9.98 -37.47 -0.79
CA THR A 2 -10.07 -37.46 0.67
C THR A 2 -11.48 -37.81 1.08
N PHE A 3 -11.64 -38.74 1.99
CA PHE A 3 -12.91 -39.10 2.60
C PHE A 3 -12.89 -38.74 4.09
N SER A 4 -14.01 -38.32 4.64
CA SER A 4 -14.14 -38.03 6.06
C SER A 4 -15.47 -38.61 6.60
N THR A 5 -15.44 -39.09 7.83
CA THR A 5 -16.63 -39.60 8.53
C THR A 5 -16.53 -39.27 10.03
N ASN A 6 -17.67 -39.04 10.66
CA ASN A 6 -17.80 -38.94 12.12
C ASN A 6 -18.25 -40.28 12.73
N ASN A 7 -18.49 -41.32 11.93
CA ASN A 7 -18.94 -42.63 12.41
C ASN A 7 -17.75 -43.46 12.89
N ARG A 8 -17.71 -43.78 14.19
CA ARG A 8 -16.63 -44.60 14.78
C ARG A 8 -16.68 -46.04 14.31
N VAL A 9 -17.87 -46.57 14.01
CA VAL A 9 -18.05 -47.95 13.51
C VAL A 9 -17.40 -48.14 12.14
N PHE A 10 -17.16 -47.08 11.40
CA PHE A 10 -16.42 -47.14 10.13
C PHE A 10 -15.02 -47.71 10.26
N LEU A 11 -14.41 -47.64 11.44
CA LEU A 11 -13.09 -48.22 11.67
C LEU A 11 -13.07 -49.72 11.51
N ASP A 12 -14.19 -50.40 11.81
CA ASP A 12 -14.33 -51.85 11.69
C ASP A 12 -14.42 -52.28 10.23
N SER A 13 -14.86 -51.42 9.32
CA SER A 13 -14.96 -51.63 7.88
C SER A 13 -13.94 -50.88 7.02
N TYR A 14 -12.95 -50.27 7.65
CA TYR A 14 -11.99 -49.40 6.95
C TYR A 14 -11.20 -50.15 5.88
N GLU A 15 -10.74 -51.36 6.16
CA GLU A 15 -9.93 -52.14 5.23
C GLU A 15 -10.74 -52.52 4.00
N ASP A 16 -12.02 -52.93 4.17
CA ASP A 16 -12.92 -53.26 3.06
C ASP A 16 -13.20 -52.03 2.20
N PHE A 17 -13.45 -50.88 2.84
CA PHE A 17 -13.63 -49.63 2.13
C PHE A 17 -12.41 -49.27 1.28
N ILE A 18 -11.17 -49.41 1.81
CA ILE A 18 -9.95 -49.14 1.04
C ILE A 18 -9.82 -50.12 -0.14
N LYS A 19 -10.13 -51.38 0.07
CA LYS A 19 -10.10 -52.43 -0.97
C LYS A 19 -11.08 -52.12 -2.11
N GLU A 20 -12.33 -51.84 -1.78
CA GLU A 20 -13.35 -51.46 -2.75
C GLU A 20 -13.03 -50.20 -3.51
N THR A 21 -12.64 -49.14 -2.77
CA THR A 21 -12.25 -47.87 -3.40
C THR A 21 -11.04 -48.03 -4.32
N THR A 22 -10.06 -48.84 -3.93
CA THR A 22 -8.88 -49.15 -4.75
C THR A 22 -9.29 -49.86 -6.05
N ALA A 23 -10.22 -50.85 -5.96
CA ALA A 23 -10.70 -51.55 -7.11
C ALA A 23 -11.42 -50.62 -8.10
N LEU A 24 -12.25 -49.68 -7.59
CA LEU A 24 -12.95 -48.71 -8.44
C LEU A 24 -11.95 -47.73 -9.13
N ILE A 25 -10.92 -47.28 -8.41
CA ILE A 25 -9.87 -46.41 -8.95
C ILE A 25 -9.08 -47.13 -10.05
N LEU A 26 -8.74 -48.39 -9.84
CA LEU A 26 -8.06 -49.23 -10.85
C LEU A 26 -8.93 -49.45 -12.09
N LYS A 27 -10.24 -49.72 -11.90
CA LYS A 27 -11.20 -49.84 -13.01
C LYS A 27 -11.33 -48.55 -13.83
N ALA A 28 -11.13 -47.37 -13.18
CA ALA A 28 -11.11 -46.08 -13.84
C ALA A 28 -9.77 -45.75 -14.53
N GLY A 29 -8.80 -46.67 -14.56
CA GLY A 29 -7.51 -46.48 -15.21
C GLY A 29 -6.44 -45.76 -14.37
N PHE A 30 -6.66 -45.55 -13.04
CA PHE A 30 -5.73 -44.92 -12.16
C PHE A 30 -5.12 -45.90 -11.14
N THR A 31 -3.93 -45.57 -10.62
CA THR A 31 -3.27 -46.34 -9.58
C THR A 31 -3.23 -45.59 -8.27
N VAL A 32 -3.48 -46.29 -7.15
CA VAL A 32 -3.46 -45.74 -5.81
C VAL A 32 -2.01 -45.61 -5.29
N ASN A 33 -1.60 -44.45 -4.89
CA ASN A 33 -0.29 -44.25 -4.27
C ASN A 33 -0.32 -44.67 -2.79
N LYS A 34 0.17 -45.89 -2.52
CA LYS A 34 0.18 -46.47 -1.16
C LYS A 34 0.92 -45.61 -0.12
N LYS A 35 1.99 -44.87 -0.51
CA LYS A 35 2.74 -44.00 0.41
C LYS A 35 1.93 -42.77 0.84
N LYS A 36 0.93 -42.37 0.04
CA LYS A 36 0.04 -41.22 0.34
C LYS A 36 -1.31 -41.66 0.91
N THR A 37 -1.64 -42.96 0.88
CA THR A 37 -2.86 -43.51 1.45
C THR A 37 -2.67 -43.74 2.94
N ARG A 38 -3.44 -43.06 3.77
CA ARG A 38 -3.32 -43.13 5.22
C ARG A 38 -4.66 -42.84 5.92
N LEU A 39 -4.89 -43.54 7.01
CA LEU A 39 -5.98 -43.22 7.94
C LEU A 39 -5.48 -42.16 8.93
N ILE A 40 -6.27 -41.12 9.13
CA ILE A 40 -5.96 -40.03 10.07
C ILE A 40 -7.12 -39.91 11.06
N TYR A 41 -6.82 -40.03 12.34
CA TYR A 41 -7.81 -39.90 13.43
C TYR A 41 -8.10 -38.44 13.74
N ARG A 42 -9.27 -38.17 14.36
CA ARG A 42 -9.74 -36.86 14.75
C ARG A 42 -8.72 -36.08 15.63
N ASP A 43 -8.04 -36.79 16.52
CA ASP A 43 -7.08 -36.21 17.47
C ASP A 43 -5.68 -36.02 16.88
N SER A 44 -5.45 -36.58 15.67
CA SER A 44 -4.21 -36.38 14.94
C SER A 44 -4.29 -35.13 14.05
N ARG A 45 -3.14 -34.65 13.61
CA ARG A 45 -3.08 -33.57 12.63
C ARG A 45 -3.73 -34.00 11.32
N GLN A 46 -4.88 -33.39 11.02
CA GLN A 46 -5.58 -33.60 9.75
C GLN A 46 -5.10 -32.56 8.75
N GLU A 47 -4.64 -33.03 7.59
CA GLU A 47 -4.14 -32.17 6.52
C GLU A 47 -4.83 -32.53 5.20
N VAL A 48 -5.44 -31.52 4.55
CA VAL A 48 -6.10 -31.65 3.25
C VAL A 48 -5.52 -30.59 2.33
N THR A 49 -4.99 -31.00 1.18
CA THR A 49 -4.35 -30.11 0.19
C THR A 49 -3.31 -29.16 0.77
N GLY A 50 -2.57 -29.59 1.79
CA GLY A 50 -1.53 -28.80 2.47
C GLY A 50 -2.04 -27.86 3.58
N LEU A 51 -3.36 -27.83 3.84
CA LEU A 51 -3.95 -27.08 4.94
C LEU A 51 -4.29 -27.99 6.12
N VAL A 52 -4.04 -27.51 7.31
CA VAL A 52 -4.47 -28.19 8.56
C VAL A 52 -5.92 -27.84 8.84
N VAL A 53 -6.80 -28.82 9.03
CA VAL A 53 -8.25 -28.65 9.07
C VAL A 53 -8.92 -29.16 10.36
N ASN A 54 -8.18 -29.36 11.47
CA ASN A 54 -8.74 -29.93 12.70
C ASN A 54 -9.88 -29.09 13.32
N LYS A 55 -9.58 -27.86 13.77
CA LYS A 55 -10.54 -26.96 14.40
C LYS A 55 -10.77 -25.71 13.58
N LYS A 56 -9.69 -25.10 13.12
CA LYS A 56 -9.67 -23.96 12.20
C LYS A 56 -8.81 -24.35 11.00
N ILE A 57 -9.16 -23.86 9.83
CA ILE A 57 -8.29 -24.02 8.67
C ILE A 57 -7.00 -23.22 8.93
N SER A 58 -5.87 -23.83 8.80
CA SER A 58 -4.60 -23.14 9.01
C SER A 58 -3.51 -23.62 8.06
N VAL A 59 -2.58 -22.72 7.78
CA VAL A 59 -1.38 -23.04 7.02
C VAL A 59 -0.44 -23.87 7.88
N ASN A 60 0.30 -24.78 7.25
CA ASN A 60 1.30 -25.58 7.94
C ASN A 60 2.29 -24.67 8.69
N ARG A 61 2.58 -25.02 9.95
CA ARG A 61 3.48 -24.27 10.84
C ARG A 61 4.88 -24.08 10.23
N THR A 62 5.39 -25.08 9.51
CA THR A 62 6.69 -24.98 8.83
C THR A 62 6.65 -23.93 7.74
N TYR A 63 5.58 -23.86 6.93
CA TYR A 63 5.43 -22.85 5.91
C TYR A 63 5.45 -21.42 6.47
N VAL A 64 4.74 -21.19 7.59
CA VAL A 64 4.73 -19.90 8.29
C VAL A 64 6.13 -19.54 8.82
N ARG A 65 6.83 -20.51 9.45
CA ARG A 65 8.19 -20.31 9.97
C ARG A 65 9.18 -19.98 8.85
N THR A 66 9.12 -20.73 7.75
CA THR A 66 9.99 -20.49 6.59
C THR A 66 9.72 -19.12 5.98
N THR A 67 8.45 -18.73 5.83
CA THR A 67 8.10 -17.39 5.34
C THR A 67 8.67 -16.29 6.23
N LYS A 68 8.58 -16.45 7.55
CA LYS A 68 9.17 -15.50 8.51
C LYS A 68 10.71 -15.46 8.41
N ALA A 69 11.37 -16.62 8.26
CA ALA A 69 12.82 -16.68 8.10
C ALA A 69 13.28 -16.01 6.81
N MET A 70 12.59 -16.25 5.69
CA MET A 70 12.85 -15.56 4.42
C MET A 70 12.70 -14.04 4.55
N ALA A 71 11.65 -13.56 5.23
CA ALA A 71 11.47 -12.13 5.48
C ALA A 71 12.62 -11.57 6.33
N HIS A 72 13.04 -12.25 7.37
CA HIS A 72 14.16 -11.82 8.19
C HIS A 72 15.48 -11.78 7.40
N GLN A 73 15.75 -12.79 6.58
CA GLN A 73 16.90 -12.83 5.70
C GLN A 73 16.86 -11.64 4.72
N LEU A 74 15.73 -11.38 4.07
CA LEU A 74 15.55 -10.21 3.20
C LEU A 74 15.87 -8.90 3.93
N TYR A 75 15.41 -8.75 5.19
CA TYR A 75 15.67 -7.51 5.95
C TYR A 75 17.16 -7.35 6.29
N THR A 76 17.84 -8.41 6.67
CA THR A 76 19.24 -8.35 7.11
C THR A 76 20.24 -8.31 5.97
N THR A 77 20.01 -9.07 4.90
CA THR A 77 20.97 -9.21 3.78
C THR A 77 20.52 -8.48 2.50
N GLY A 78 19.22 -8.16 2.35
CA GLY A 78 18.63 -7.62 1.13
C GLY A 78 18.19 -8.70 0.14
N GLU A 79 18.50 -9.97 0.41
CA GLU A 79 18.23 -11.11 -0.45
C GLU A 79 17.66 -12.27 0.37
N PHE A 80 17.02 -13.23 -0.28
CA PHE A 80 16.56 -14.47 0.33
C PHE A 80 16.45 -15.57 -0.72
N LEU A 81 16.42 -16.82 -0.27
CA LEU A 81 16.37 -18.01 -1.13
C LEU A 81 15.03 -18.75 -0.99
N ILE A 82 14.56 -19.32 -2.08
CA ILE A 82 13.49 -20.33 -2.13
C ILE A 82 14.08 -21.57 -2.77
N ASP A 83 14.08 -22.69 -2.05
CA ASP A 83 14.60 -23.97 -2.49
C ASP A 83 16.06 -23.88 -3.02
N GLY A 84 16.87 -23.03 -2.36
CA GLY A 84 18.27 -22.80 -2.69
C GLY A 84 18.53 -21.83 -3.84
N ALA A 85 17.49 -21.31 -4.49
CA ALA A 85 17.60 -20.32 -5.58
C ALA A 85 17.26 -18.90 -5.10
N PRO A 86 17.93 -17.83 -5.64
CA PRO A 86 17.58 -16.45 -5.37
C PRO A 86 16.12 -16.17 -5.70
N ALA A 87 15.43 -15.50 -4.80
CA ALA A 87 14.00 -15.21 -4.93
C ALA A 87 13.71 -13.70 -4.89
N ASN A 88 12.59 -13.30 -5.49
CA ASN A 88 12.19 -11.91 -5.52
C ASN A 88 11.11 -11.58 -4.46
N ILE A 89 11.01 -10.32 -4.11
CA ILE A 89 10.10 -9.83 -3.07
C ILE A 89 8.62 -10.15 -3.34
N ARG A 90 8.21 -10.30 -4.60
CA ARG A 90 6.83 -10.66 -4.98
C ARG A 90 6.49 -12.10 -4.59
N GLN A 91 7.46 -13.02 -4.67
CA GLN A 91 7.28 -14.40 -4.23
C GLN A 91 7.05 -14.45 -2.71
N LEU A 92 7.80 -13.66 -1.94
CA LEU A 92 7.59 -13.55 -0.49
C LEU A 92 6.24 -12.91 -0.16
N GLU A 93 5.84 -11.89 -0.91
CA GLU A 93 4.50 -11.28 -0.80
C GLU A 93 3.38 -12.29 -1.05
N GLY A 94 3.53 -13.15 -2.06
CA GLY A 94 2.60 -14.24 -2.34
C GLY A 94 2.46 -15.21 -1.16
N ARG A 95 3.58 -15.54 -0.50
CA ARG A 95 3.57 -16.39 0.70
C ARG A 95 2.84 -15.74 1.87
N PHE A 96 3.09 -14.47 2.14
CA PHE A 96 2.35 -13.72 3.17
C PHE A 96 0.87 -13.60 2.82
N SER A 97 0.54 -13.29 1.57
CA SER A 97 -0.85 -13.18 1.10
C SER A 97 -1.62 -14.48 1.25
N PHE A 98 -0.97 -15.63 0.99
CA PHE A 98 -1.59 -16.94 1.19
C PHE A 98 -1.89 -17.21 2.67
N ILE A 99 -0.95 -16.91 3.58
CA ILE A 99 -1.18 -17.04 5.03
C ILE A 99 -2.35 -16.15 5.46
N ASP A 100 -2.36 -14.90 5.01
CA ASP A 100 -3.37 -13.91 5.37
C ASP A 100 -4.76 -14.24 4.82
N GLN A 101 -4.88 -14.84 3.64
CA GLN A 101 -6.18 -15.29 3.12
C GLN A 101 -6.83 -16.33 4.04
N ILE A 102 -6.03 -17.24 4.61
CA ILE A 102 -6.51 -18.24 5.56
C ILE A 102 -6.87 -17.59 6.90
N ASP A 103 -6.05 -16.65 7.40
CA ASP A 103 -6.39 -15.90 8.60
C ASP A 103 -7.64 -15.06 8.43
N LEU A 104 -7.79 -14.37 7.31
CA LEU A 104 -8.98 -13.59 6.97
C LEU A 104 -10.25 -14.46 6.90
N TYR A 105 -10.15 -15.68 6.33
CA TYR A 105 -11.26 -16.63 6.34
C TYR A 105 -11.68 -16.98 7.78
N ASN A 106 -10.73 -17.34 8.64
CA ASN A 106 -11.02 -17.67 10.04
C ASN A 106 -11.58 -16.46 10.81
N ASN A 107 -11.03 -15.26 10.57
CA ASN A 107 -11.46 -14.04 11.25
C ASN A 107 -12.91 -13.65 10.90
N ARG A 108 -13.41 -14.05 9.73
CA ARG A 108 -14.84 -13.87 9.36
C ARG A 108 -15.78 -14.80 10.11
N LEU A 109 -15.27 -15.92 10.62
CA LEU A 109 -16.02 -16.90 11.39
C LEU A 109 -15.90 -16.66 12.90
N ASP A 110 -15.08 -15.71 13.30
CA ASP A 110 -14.80 -15.36 14.69
C ASP A 110 -15.55 -14.06 15.05
N GLU A 111 -16.25 -14.04 16.17
CA GLU A 111 -16.99 -12.85 16.66
C GLU A 111 -16.05 -11.79 17.25
N SER A 112 -14.77 -12.10 17.45
CA SER A 112 -13.80 -11.17 17.98
C SER A 112 -13.48 -10.04 16.98
N LYS A 113 -13.07 -8.90 17.53
CA LYS A 113 -12.74 -7.73 16.72
C LYS A 113 -11.40 -7.94 16.00
N HIS A 114 -11.40 -7.76 14.68
CA HIS A 114 -10.25 -7.87 13.81
C HIS A 114 -10.01 -6.55 13.08
N ASP A 115 -9.00 -5.79 13.50
CA ASP A 115 -8.60 -4.52 12.90
C ASP A 115 -7.10 -4.26 13.14
N ALA A 116 -6.60 -3.10 12.76
CA ALA A 116 -5.18 -2.74 12.89
C ALA A 116 -4.63 -2.80 14.32
N TYR A 117 -5.49 -2.79 15.33
CA TYR A 117 -5.12 -2.85 16.75
C TYR A 117 -5.20 -4.27 17.35
N HIS A 118 -5.89 -5.19 16.66
CA HIS A 118 -6.16 -6.55 17.11
C HIS A 118 -5.57 -7.62 16.19
N LEU A 119 -4.39 -7.34 15.61
CA LEU A 119 -3.70 -8.27 14.72
C LEU A 119 -3.03 -9.40 15.49
N ASN A 120 -3.14 -10.63 14.99
CA ASN A 120 -2.38 -11.78 15.49
C ASN A 120 -0.90 -11.72 15.06
N GLY A 121 -0.07 -12.63 15.61
CA GLY A 121 1.37 -12.63 15.37
C GLY A 121 1.77 -12.83 13.90
N ARG A 122 0.97 -13.52 13.07
CA ARG A 122 1.24 -13.69 11.63
C ARG A 122 0.89 -12.42 10.86
N GLU A 123 -0.22 -11.81 11.20
CA GLU A 123 -0.66 -10.53 10.65
C GLU A 123 0.33 -9.41 10.98
N LEU A 124 0.88 -9.37 12.19
CA LEU A 124 1.95 -8.44 12.56
C LEU A 124 3.22 -8.60 11.72
N GLN A 125 3.61 -9.84 11.39
CA GLN A 125 4.73 -10.10 10.47
C GLN A 125 4.41 -9.60 9.06
N TYR A 126 3.19 -9.81 8.56
CA TYR A 126 2.79 -9.34 7.26
C TYR A 126 2.72 -7.81 7.21
N ARG A 127 2.19 -7.15 8.25
CA ARG A 127 2.21 -5.69 8.37
C ARG A 127 3.64 -5.13 8.30
N ALA A 128 4.58 -5.74 9.02
CA ALA A 128 5.98 -5.36 8.97
C ALA A 128 6.57 -5.51 7.55
N PHE A 129 6.29 -6.62 6.88
CA PHE A 129 6.71 -6.84 5.49
C PHE A 129 6.09 -5.82 4.53
N MET A 130 4.81 -5.50 4.68
CA MET A 130 4.15 -4.46 3.87
C MET A 130 4.82 -3.09 4.03
N PHE A 131 5.16 -2.70 5.28
CA PHE A 131 5.89 -1.45 5.52
C PHE A 131 7.27 -1.48 4.88
N TYR A 132 8.05 -2.54 5.12
CA TYR A 132 9.38 -2.71 4.54
C TYR A 132 9.38 -2.55 3.03
N LYS A 133 8.53 -3.33 2.35
CA LYS A 133 8.45 -3.36 0.89
C LYS A 133 8.05 -2.01 0.29
N ASN A 134 7.09 -1.31 0.91
CA ASN A 134 6.48 -0.13 0.28
C ASN A 134 7.09 1.19 0.75
N PHE A 135 7.65 1.25 1.96
CA PHE A 135 8.10 2.52 2.55
C PHE A 135 9.56 2.52 2.99
N TYR A 136 10.21 1.37 3.10
CA TYR A 136 11.61 1.31 3.53
C TYR A 136 12.56 0.90 2.39
N ALA A 137 12.30 -0.22 1.74
CA ALA A 137 13.18 -0.83 0.73
C ALA A 137 12.71 -0.57 -0.73
N HIS A 138 11.83 0.40 -0.94
CA HIS A 138 11.41 0.77 -2.29
C HIS A 138 12.50 1.57 -3.01
N GLU A 139 12.67 1.30 -4.30
CA GLU A 139 13.73 1.90 -5.13
C GLU A 139 13.26 3.14 -5.90
N VAL A 140 11.95 3.33 -5.99
CA VAL A 140 11.33 4.41 -6.78
C VAL A 140 10.63 5.37 -5.84
N PRO A 141 10.85 6.70 -5.95
CA PRO A 141 10.17 7.70 -5.13
C PRO A 141 8.66 7.46 -5.05
N LEU A 142 8.10 7.55 -3.85
CA LEU A 142 6.69 7.27 -3.58
C LEU A 142 5.97 8.52 -3.10
N ILE A 143 4.93 8.94 -3.82
CA ILE A 143 4.07 10.05 -3.45
C ILE A 143 2.76 9.52 -2.85
N VAL A 144 2.42 10.01 -1.68
CA VAL A 144 1.17 9.72 -0.97
C VAL A 144 0.33 11.00 -0.97
N THR A 145 -0.81 11.01 -1.66
CA THR A 145 -1.71 12.16 -1.80
C THR A 145 -2.92 12.06 -0.86
N GLU A 146 -3.67 13.13 -0.67
CA GLU A 146 -4.92 13.10 0.08
C GLU A 146 -6.01 12.31 -0.64
N GLY A 147 -6.15 12.52 -1.94
CA GLY A 147 -7.16 11.88 -2.77
C GLY A 147 -6.60 11.15 -3.99
N LYS A 148 -7.44 10.29 -4.58
CA LYS A 148 -7.11 9.61 -5.84
C LYS A 148 -7.14 10.55 -7.05
N THR A 149 -7.88 11.65 -6.97
CA THR A 149 -7.99 12.67 -8.01
C THR A 149 -6.69 13.44 -8.18
N ASP A 150 -5.99 13.72 -7.08
CA ASP A 150 -4.70 14.42 -7.07
C ASP A 150 -3.67 13.68 -7.91
N VAL A 151 -3.68 12.33 -7.85
CA VAL A 151 -2.81 11.49 -8.67
C VAL A 151 -3.05 11.72 -10.17
N ARG A 152 -4.31 11.91 -10.59
CA ARG A 152 -4.63 12.18 -12.00
C ARG A 152 -4.15 13.55 -12.44
N TYR A 153 -4.33 14.58 -11.60
CA TYR A 153 -3.84 15.93 -11.86
C TYR A 153 -2.32 15.97 -11.99
N LEU A 154 -1.61 15.34 -11.03
CA LEU A 154 -0.16 15.26 -11.08
C LEU A 154 0.36 14.50 -12.31
N LYS A 155 -0.29 13.40 -12.68
CA LYS A 155 0.07 12.67 -13.91
C LYS A 155 -0.15 13.51 -15.15
N ALA A 156 -1.27 14.22 -15.25
CA ALA A 156 -1.57 15.09 -16.39
C ALA A 156 -0.56 16.24 -16.51
N ALA A 157 -0.23 16.90 -15.39
CA ALA A 157 0.78 17.95 -15.33
C ALA A 157 2.15 17.44 -15.74
N LEU A 158 2.60 16.29 -15.20
CA LEU A 158 3.87 15.66 -15.57
C LEU A 158 3.91 15.26 -17.05
N MET A 159 2.82 14.72 -17.60
CA MET A 159 2.76 14.37 -19.03
C MET A 159 2.83 15.61 -19.93
N LYS A 160 2.24 16.74 -19.52
CA LYS A 160 2.33 18.01 -20.28
C LYS A 160 3.73 18.61 -20.21
N LEU A 161 4.33 18.59 -19.02
CA LEU A 161 5.61 19.25 -18.72
C LEU A 161 6.80 18.28 -18.69
N TYR A 162 6.72 17.11 -19.33
CA TYR A 162 7.66 16.01 -19.18
C TYR A 162 9.13 16.37 -19.51
N THR A 163 9.34 17.29 -20.45
CA THR A 163 10.69 17.75 -20.83
C THR A 163 11.39 18.55 -19.73
N GLN A 164 10.62 19.17 -18.83
CA GLN A 164 11.14 19.97 -17.71
C GLN A 164 11.49 19.11 -16.49
N TYR A 165 10.90 17.90 -16.37
CA TYR A 165 11.04 17.04 -15.19
C TYR A 165 11.55 15.63 -15.51
N PRO A 166 12.75 15.49 -16.13
CA PRO A 166 13.28 14.19 -16.56
C PRO A 166 13.59 13.25 -15.40
N SER A 167 13.71 13.73 -14.15
CA SER A 167 13.88 12.90 -12.97
C SER A 167 12.58 12.27 -12.47
N LEU A 168 11.41 12.82 -12.86
CA LEU A 168 10.06 12.34 -12.46
C LEU A 168 9.38 11.53 -13.56
N ILE A 169 9.60 11.87 -14.82
CA ILE A 169 8.95 11.27 -15.98
C ILE A 169 9.83 11.33 -17.22
N GLU A 170 9.71 10.34 -18.08
CA GLU A 170 10.31 10.37 -19.42
C GLU A 170 9.33 9.84 -20.46
N LYS A 171 9.63 10.08 -21.74
CA LYS A 171 8.89 9.55 -22.86
C LYS A 171 9.82 8.64 -23.67
N ASP A 172 9.43 7.39 -23.85
CA ASP A 172 10.23 6.43 -24.60
C ASP A 172 10.16 6.66 -26.12
N ASN A 173 10.97 5.92 -26.86
CA ASN A 173 11.06 6.02 -28.32
C ASN A 173 9.74 5.65 -29.05
N THR A 174 8.79 5.01 -28.36
CA THR A 174 7.47 4.69 -28.89
C THR A 174 6.43 5.78 -28.59
N GLY A 175 6.82 6.81 -27.85
CA GLY A 175 5.96 7.90 -27.44
C GLY A 175 5.19 7.62 -26.13
N ARG A 176 5.48 6.52 -25.42
CA ARG A 176 4.85 6.15 -24.16
C ARG A 176 5.53 6.87 -22.99
N PHE A 177 4.74 7.37 -22.05
CA PHE A 177 5.25 7.95 -20.82
C PHE A 177 5.65 6.89 -19.80
N ILE A 178 6.83 7.04 -19.22
CA ILE A 178 7.39 6.21 -18.16
C ILE A 178 7.59 7.11 -16.94
N PHE A 179 6.77 6.88 -15.90
CA PHE A 179 6.90 7.60 -14.62
C PHE A 179 8.04 7.00 -13.80
N LYS A 180 8.99 7.83 -13.40
CA LYS A 180 10.13 7.49 -12.51
C LYS A 180 9.76 7.64 -11.03
N ILE A 181 8.49 7.91 -10.75
CA ILE A 181 7.86 8.01 -9.44
C ILE A 181 6.67 7.08 -9.37
N LYS A 182 6.26 6.71 -8.16
CA LYS A 182 5.05 5.93 -7.90
C LYS A 182 4.07 6.74 -7.05
N PHE A 183 2.79 6.47 -7.22
CA PHE A 183 1.74 6.99 -6.38
C PHE A 183 1.20 5.88 -5.49
N PHE A 184 1.10 6.15 -4.20
CA PHE A 184 0.60 5.19 -3.23
C PHE A 184 -0.90 4.97 -3.41
N GLN A 185 -1.28 3.71 -3.64
CA GLN A 185 -2.68 3.33 -3.78
C GLN A 185 -3.19 2.70 -2.47
N ARG A 186 -4.18 3.34 -1.87
CA ARG A 186 -4.84 2.83 -0.68
C ARG A 186 -5.82 1.71 -1.06
N SER A 187 -5.92 0.72 -0.18
CA SER A 187 -6.83 -0.41 -0.36
C SER A 187 -7.43 -0.82 0.98
N LYS A 188 -8.48 -1.64 0.94
CA LYS A 188 -9.06 -2.25 2.15
C LYS A 188 -8.01 -2.97 3.01
N ARG A 189 -6.94 -3.47 2.38
CA ARG A 189 -5.85 -4.15 3.07
C ARG A 189 -5.01 -3.18 3.90
N TRP A 190 -4.70 -1.99 3.38
CA TRP A 190 -4.04 -0.93 4.13
C TRP A 190 -4.90 -0.43 5.31
N LYS A 191 -6.21 -0.32 5.10
CA LYS A 191 -7.14 -0.02 6.20
C LYS A 191 -7.09 -1.09 7.28
N TYR A 192 -7.13 -2.35 6.91
CA TYR A 192 -7.10 -3.47 7.86
C TYR A 192 -5.80 -3.51 8.67
N PHE A 193 -4.64 -3.49 8.01
CA PHE A 193 -3.34 -3.66 8.66
C PHE A 193 -2.83 -2.41 9.37
N PHE A 194 -3.14 -1.23 8.88
CA PHE A 194 -2.56 0.03 9.38
C PHE A 194 -3.61 0.99 9.96
N GLY A 195 -4.90 0.73 9.79
CA GLY A 195 -5.96 1.66 10.18
C GLY A 195 -6.06 2.89 9.26
N MET A 196 -5.44 2.86 8.08
CA MET A 196 -5.48 3.98 7.14
C MET A 196 -6.86 4.12 6.52
N SER A 197 -7.43 5.32 6.52
CA SER A 197 -8.62 5.64 5.73
C SER A 197 -8.36 5.43 4.24
N LEU A 198 -9.41 5.14 3.48
CA LEU A 198 -9.29 4.95 2.03
C LEU A 198 -9.09 6.29 1.30
N ASP A 199 -9.61 7.37 1.86
CA ASP A 199 -9.53 8.73 1.34
C ASP A 199 -9.18 9.71 2.47
N GLY A 200 -8.74 10.92 2.09
CA GLY A 200 -8.44 12.04 2.98
C GLY A 200 -7.05 12.00 3.63
N GLY A 201 -6.61 13.14 4.14
CA GLY A 201 -5.28 13.35 4.73
C GLY A 201 -5.00 12.57 6.01
N ASP A 202 -6.02 12.03 6.69
CA ASP A 202 -5.86 11.23 7.91
C ASP A 202 -5.01 9.97 7.71
N ALA A 203 -5.03 9.38 6.52
CA ALA A 203 -4.19 8.22 6.21
C ALA A 203 -2.70 8.54 6.26
N MET A 204 -2.31 9.76 5.89
CA MET A 204 -0.90 10.21 5.94
C MET A 204 -0.43 10.42 7.39
N LYS A 205 -1.32 10.90 8.28
CA LYS A 205 -1.05 10.96 9.73
C LYS A 205 -0.78 9.57 10.29
N VAL A 206 -1.60 8.60 9.92
CA VAL A 206 -1.41 7.21 10.35
C VAL A 206 -0.09 6.64 9.82
N LEU A 207 0.24 6.88 8.55
CA LEU A 207 1.53 6.46 7.98
C LEU A 207 2.71 7.06 8.75
N TYR A 208 2.67 8.36 9.02
CA TYR A 208 3.72 9.04 9.81
C TYR A 208 3.91 8.42 11.19
N ARG A 209 2.82 8.01 11.87
CA ARG A 209 2.91 7.33 13.17
C ARG A 209 3.68 6.01 13.08
N TYR A 210 3.54 5.25 11.99
CA TYR A 210 4.33 4.04 11.76
C TYR A 210 5.80 4.31 11.39
N PHE A 211 6.14 5.51 10.98
CA PHE A 211 7.54 5.96 10.86
C PHE A 211 8.15 6.39 12.19
N THR A 212 7.35 6.80 13.17
CA THR A 212 7.82 7.47 14.38
C THR A 212 7.48 6.79 15.69
N GLY A 213 6.65 5.77 15.67
CA GLY A 213 6.14 5.12 16.88
C GLY A 213 5.13 5.96 17.69
N LYS A 214 4.70 7.11 17.17
CA LYS A 214 3.76 7.99 17.88
C LYS A 214 2.38 7.35 18.05
N LYS A 215 1.66 7.78 19.07
CA LYS A 215 0.29 7.31 19.40
C LYS A 215 0.15 5.80 19.47
N GLY A 216 1.19 5.09 19.97
CA GLY A 216 1.20 3.63 20.15
C GLY A 216 1.39 2.81 18.88
N ALA A 217 1.62 3.43 17.73
CA ALA A 217 1.99 2.72 16.53
C ALA A 217 3.39 2.09 16.66
N LYS A 218 3.65 1.01 15.94
CA LYS A 218 5.00 0.43 15.88
C LYS A 218 5.91 1.34 15.05
N ASP A 219 7.03 1.77 15.60
CA ASP A 219 8.09 2.43 14.85
C ASP A 219 8.80 1.41 13.94
N TYR A 220 8.33 1.34 12.69
CA TYR A 220 8.94 0.46 11.70
C TYR A 220 10.19 1.06 11.07
N PHE A 221 10.29 2.39 11.00
CA PHE A 221 11.47 3.03 10.42
C PHE A 221 12.72 2.72 11.26
N SER A 222 12.72 3.06 12.54
CA SER A 222 13.84 2.73 13.44
C SER A 222 14.07 1.22 13.57
N TYR A 223 13.01 0.42 13.55
CA TYR A 223 13.12 -1.04 13.55
C TYR A 223 13.91 -1.54 12.34
N PHE A 224 13.55 -1.12 11.12
CA PHE A 224 14.25 -1.56 9.91
C PHE A 224 15.64 -0.94 9.79
N GLN A 225 15.83 0.33 10.14
CA GLN A 225 17.15 0.95 10.17
C GLN A 225 18.14 0.14 11.00
N ARG A 226 17.70 -0.31 12.19
CA ARG A 226 18.55 -1.11 13.10
C ARG A 226 18.87 -2.50 12.55
N ILE A 227 17.90 -3.21 11.97
CA ILE A 227 18.13 -4.61 11.54
C ILE A 227 18.76 -4.74 10.17
N THR A 228 18.55 -3.75 9.28
CA THR A 228 19.14 -3.78 7.94
C THR A 228 20.55 -3.20 7.93
N GLY A 229 20.88 -2.29 8.84
CA GLY A 229 22.08 -1.45 8.78
C GLY A 229 22.16 -0.55 7.53
N ARG A 230 21.08 -0.48 6.75
CA ARG A 230 21.01 0.27 5.48
C ARG A 230 20.09 1.47 5.61
N ARG A 231 20.38 2.53 4.88
CA ARG A 231 19.49 3.68 4.78
C ARG A 231 18.33 3.39 3.82
N GLN A 232 17.23 4.09 4.02
CA GLN A 232 16.14 4.15 3.06
C GLN A 232 16.65 4.75 1.73
N LEU A 233 16.38 4.08 0.61
CA LEU A 233 16.99 4.43 -0.68
C LEU A 233 16.24 5.55 -1.42
N SER A 234 14.93 5.55 -1.34
CA SER A 234 14.07 6.46 -2.10
C SER A 234 13.13 7.25 -1.19
N PRO A 235 12.76 8.48 -1.59
CA PRO A 235 11.88 9.30 -0.77
C PRO A 235 10.44 8.79 -0.74
N VAL A 236 9.82 8.95 0.44
CA VAL A 236 8.38 8.90 0.65
C VAL A 236 7.91 10.35 0.87
N ILE A 237 7.00 10.81 0.04
CA ILE A 237 6.53 12.19 0.01
C ILE A 237 5.05 12.22 0.39
N LEU A 238 4.73 12.87 1.51
CA LEU A 238 3.36 13.14 1.93
C LEU A 238 2.93 14.47 1.32
N LEU A 239 2.03 14.44 0.35
CA LEU A 239 1.51 15.63 -0.31
C LEU A 239 0.16 16.01 0.27
N TYR A 240 0.10 17.18 0.91
CA TYR A 240 -1.11 17.77 1.48
C TYR A 240 -1.57 19.00 0.71
N ASP A 241 -2.88 19.22 0.69
CA ASP A 241 -3.44 20.52 0.39
C ASP A 241 -2.97 21.55 1.42
N ASN A 242 -2.73 22.79 1.00
CA ASN A 242 -2.23 23.85 1.88
C ASN A 242 -3.38 24.52 2.62
N GLU A 243 -3.99 23.78 3.52
CA GLU A 243 -5.13 24.18 4.32
C GLU A 243 -4.78 24.16 5.82
N THR A 244 -4.73 25.34 6.43
CA THR A 244 -4.29 25.52 7.83
C THR A 244 -5.39 25.93 8.80
N GLU A 245 -6.63 26.01 8.32
CA GLU A 245 -7.81 26.29 9.14
C GLU A 245 -8.15 25.14 10.12
N ASN A 246 -9.04 25.41 11.06
CA ASN A 246 -9.47 24.42 12.05
C ASN A 246 -10.13 23.21 11.37
N LYS A 247 -9.76 22.02 11.84
CA LYS A 247 -10.22 20.70 11.37
C LYS A 247 -9.70 20.28 10.00
N LYS A 248 -8.78 21.03 9.38
CA LYS A 248 -8.13 20.59 8.14
C LYS A 248 -7.01 19.59 8.41
N PRO A 249 -6.80 18.60 7.51
CA PRO A 249 -5.83 17.51 7.72
C PRO A 249 -4.40 18.00 7.94
N LEU A 250 -3.94 18.98 7.16
CA LEU A 250 -2.59 19.54 7.29
C LEU A 250 -2.37 20.17 8.67
N LYS A 251 -3.28 21.01 9.16
CA LYS A 251 -3.15 21.64 10.47
C LYS A 251 -3.04 20.61 11.60
N ALA A 252 -3.90 19.61 11.57
CA ALA A 252 -3.87 18.54 12.55
C ALA A 252 -2.55 17.74 12.45
N PHE A 253 -2.06 17.46 11.24
CA PHE A 253 -0.78 16.80 11.03
C PHE A 253 0.39 17.61 11.61
N LEU A 254 0.50 18.91 11.29
CA LEU A 254 1.59 19.76 11.73
C LEU A 254 1.66 19.88 13.25
N ASN A 255 0.52 20.05 13.92
CA ASN A 255 0.46 20.33 15.35
C ASN A 255 0.44 19.05 16.21
N GLU A 256 -0.39 18.07 15.83
CA GLU A 256 -0.69 16.93 16.70
C GLU A 256 0.22 15.71 16.45
N ASP A 257 0.55 15.47 15.19
CA ASP A 257 1.34 14.31 14.81
C ASP A 257 2.82 14.63 14.58
N ALA A 258 3.16 15.59 13.77
CA ALA A 258 4.55 15.93 13.47
C ALA A 258 5.20 16.78 14.57
N GLY A 259 4.44 17.67 15.21
CA GLY A 259 4.96 18.59 16.25
C GLY A 259 6.00 19.55 15.66
N ILE A 260 5.68 20.15 14.51
CA ILE A 260 6.58 20.99 13.73
C ILE A 260 6.72 22.37 14.41
N THR A 261 7.96 22.85 14.55
CA THR A 261 8.28 24.17 15.10
C THR A 261 7.87 25.29 14.16
N GLU A 262 7.76 26.52 14.69
CA GLU A 262 7.44 27.71 13.86
C GLU A 262 8.50 27.95 12.76
N LEU A 263 9.77 27.68 13.05
CA LEU A 263 10.86 27.78 12.07
C LEU A 263 10.65 26.80 10.92
N GLN A 264 10.31 25.54 11.23
CA GLN A 264 10.01 24.53 10.22
C GLN A 264 8.74 24.84 9.43
N LYS A 265 7.72 25.46 10.06
CA LYS A 265 6.53 25.96 9.34
C LYS A 265 6.90 27.06 8.34
N GLN A 266 7.80 27.96 8.73
CA GLN A 266 8.28 29.00 7.82
C GLN A 266 9.11 28.41 6.67
N GLU A 267 9.98 27.44 6.95
CA GLU A 267 10.73 26.69 5.93
C GLU A 267 9.77 25.99 4.94
N LEU A 268 8.74 25.31 5.45
CA LEU A 268 7.73 24.64 4.63
C LEU A 268 6.97 25.62 3.73
N LYS A 269 6.62 26.81 4.25
CA LYS A 269 5.95 27.85 3.46
C LYS A 269 6.86 28.40 2.34
N ASN A 270 8.13 28.57 2.61
CA ASN A 270 9.08 29.14 1.66
C ASN A 270 9.47 28.14 0.57
N ASN A 271 9.66 26.87 0.93
CA ASN A 271 10.21 25.84 0.05
C ASN A 271 9.17 24.84 -0.44
N LEU A 272 7.92 24.91 0.03
CA LEU A 272 6.82 23.95 -0.19
C LEU A 272 7.15 22.52 0.26
N GLN A 273 8.31 22.28 0.85
CA GLN A 273 8.79 20.97 1.27
C GLN A 273 9.52 21.04 2.61
N LEU A 274 9.43 19.96 3.37
CA LEU A 274 10.13 19.79 4.64
C LEU A 274 10.50 18.32 4.84
N ARG A 275 11.75 18.05 5.25
CA ARG A 275 12.15 16.73 5.70
C ARG A 275 11.62 16.49 7.11
N LEU A 276 10.81 15.43 7.28
CA LEU A 276 10.12 15.19 8.56
C LEU A 276 10.99 14.49 9.61
N LEU A 277 11.96 13.69 9.20
CA LEU A 277 12.87 12.95 10.08
C LEU A 277 14.31 13.09 9.56
N PRO A 278 15.30 13.46 10.41
CA PRO A 278 16.68 13.74 9.96
C PRO A 278 17.35 12.59 9.20
N ASP A 279 17.15 11.34 9.67
CA ASP A 279 17.81 10.15 9.12
C ASP A 279 16.95 9.40 8.09
N SER A 280 15.81 9.97 7.71
CA SER A 280 14.89 9.35 6.74
C SER A 280 14.82 10.12 5.43
N THR A 281 14.23 9.48 4.43
CA THR A 281 13.81 10.14 3.19
C THR A 281 12.29 10.40 3.20
N LEU A 282 11.71 10.67 4.38
CA LEU A 282 10.31 11.05 4.54
C LEU A 282 10.17 12.57 4.46
N PHE A 283 9.40 13.04 3.49
CA PHE A 283 9.15 14.46 3.25
C PHE A 283 7.67 14.80 3.35
N LEU A 284 7.40 16.02 3.79
CA LEU A 284 6.13 16.70 3.65
C LEU A 284 6.27 17.68 2.47
N VAL A 285 5.27 17.69 1.60
CA VAL A 285 5.10 18.70 0.53
C VAL A 285 3.69 19.25 0.64
N ILE A 286 3.53 20.55 0.41
CA ILE A 286 2.23 21.22 0.42
C ILE A 286 1.95 21.88 -0.93
N THR A 287 0.67 21.99 -1.27
CA THR A 287 0.22 22.72 -2.44
C THR A 287 0.64 24.20 -2.37
N PRO A 288 1.23 24.80 -3.41
CA PRO A 288 1.57 26.23 -3.41
C PRO A 288 0.32 27.11 -3.26
N LEU A 289 0.47 28.23 -2.58
CA LEU A 289 -0.59 29.24 -2.51
C LEU A 289 -0.71 29.97 -3.85
N THR A 290 -1.91 30.11 -4.35
CA THR A 290 -2.21 30.96 -5.51
C THR A 290 -2.49 32.40 -5.09
N ALA A 291 -2.30 33.35 -6.01
CA ALA A 291 -2.41 34.78 -5.69
C ALA A 291 -3.76 35.13 -5.02
N GLY A 292 -3.68 35.80 -3.88
CA GLY A 292 -4.83 36.27 -3.09
C GLY A 292 -5.50 35.21 -2.23
N LYS A 293 -5.01 33.96 -2.16
CA LYS A 293 -5.56 32.92 -1.31
C LYS A 293 -4.67 32.66 -0.09
N ALA A 294 -5.31 32.49 1.06
CA ALA A 294 -4.65 32.07 2.30
C ALA A 294 -4.52 30.55 2.41
N GLU A 295 -5.36 29.82 1.69
CA GLU A 295 -5.41 28.35 1.61
C GLU A 295 -5.61 27.90 0.17
N CYS A 296 -5.06 26.73 -0.18
CA CYS A 296 -5.20 26.17 -1.53
C CYS A 296 -5.36 24.65 -1.49
N GLU A 297 -6.37 24.16 -2.18
CA GLU A 297 -6.46 22.77 -2.66
C GLU A 297 -5.68 22.63 -3.97
N ILE A 298 -5.38 21.38 -4.36
CA ILE A 298 -4.66 21.10 -5.61
C ILE A 298 -5.42 21.61 -6.85
N GLU A 299 -6.76 21.66 -6.80
CA GLU A 299 -7.60 22.21 -7.87
C GLU A 299 -7.42 23.71 -8.07
N ASP A 300 -6.92 24.43 -7.06
CA ASP A 300 -6.65 25.88 -7.18
C ASP A 300 -5.46 26.20 -8.09
N LEU A 301 -4.69 25.19 -8.45
CA LEU A 301 -3.56 25.32 -9.38
C LEU A 301 -4.00 25.39 -10.85
N PHE A 302 -5.27 25.10 -11.14
CA PHE A 302 -5.84 25.26 -12.48
C PHE A 302 -6.31 26.69 -12.72
N ALA A 303 -6.28 27.10 -13.98
CA ALA A 303 -6.85 28.38 -14.40
C ALA A 303 -8.35 28.44 -14.09
N PRO A 304 -8.88 29.62 -13.71
CA PRO A 304 -10.31 29.79 -13.38
C PRO A 304 -11.25 29.34 -14.48
N ASP A 305 -10.89 29.56 -15.74
CA ASP A 305 -11.70 29.16 -16.90
C ASP A 305 -11.89 27.66 -16.98
N LEU A 306 -10.86 26.87 -16.63
CA LEU A 306 -10.96 25.41 -16.58
C LEU A 306 -11.86 24.94 -15.45
N LEU A 307 -11.82 25.62 -14.29
CA LEU A 307 -12.70 25.30 -13.15
C LEU A 307 -14.15 25.69 -13.44
N GLY A 308 -14.38 26.67 -14.32
CA GLY A 308 -15.69 27.07 -14.79
C GLY A 308 -16.26 26.24 -15.97
N LEU A 309 -15.50 25.22 -16.42
CA LEU A 309 -15.87 24.40 -17.57
C LEU A 309 -17.22 23.71 -17.38
N THR A 310 -18.07 23.78 -18.40
CA THR A 310 -19.32 23.03 -18.44
C THR A 310 -19.18 21.76 -19.23
N LEU A 311 -19.46 20.61 -18.61
CA LEU A 311 -19.49 19.29 -19.23
C LEU A 311 -20.90 18.73 -19.17
N ASP A 312 -21.46 18.37 -20.32
CA ASP A 312 -22.83 17.85 -20.44
C ASP A 312 -23.89 18.75 -19.76
N GLY A 313 -23.72 20.06 -19.87
CA GLY A 313 -24.60 21.06 -19.25
C GLY A 313 -24.43 21.24 -17.75
N LYS A 314 -23.44 20.64 -17.14
CA LYS A 314 -23.15 20.71 -15.68
C LYS A 314 -21.84 21.44 -15.42
N THR A 315 -21.75 22.12 -14.27
CA THR A 315 -20.53 22.82 -13.82
C THR A 315 -19.78 22.02 -12.75
N PHE A 316 -18.48 22.28 -12.62
CA PHE A 316 -17.66 21.64 -11.60
C PHE A 316 -18.06 22.06 -10.17
N SER A 317 -18.10 21.10 -9.25
CA SER A 317 -18.28 21.34 -7.82
C SER A 317 -17.27 20.53 -7.00
N ARG A 318 -16.66 21.19 -6.00
CA ARG A 318 -15.72 20.57 -5.05
C ARG A 318 -16.42 19.86 -3.89
N GLN A 319 -17.73 20.00 -3.77
CA GLN A 319 -18.48 19.36 -2.70
C GLN A 319 -18.43 17.82 -2.84
N ASP A 320 -18.33 17.13 -1.72
CA ASP A 320 -18.33 15.66 -1.70
C ASP A 320 -19.61 15.04 -2.27
N LYS A 321 -20.74 15.74 -2.10
CA LYS A 321 -22.05 15.32 -2.60
C LYS A 321 -22.73 16.47 -3.35
N PRO A 322 -22.25 16.79 -4.56
CA PRO A 322 -22.86 17.87 -5.34
C PRO A 322 -24.25 17.45 -5.85
N ASN A 323 -25.10 18.45 -6.14
CA ASN A 323 -26.34 18.20 -6.87
C ASN A 323 -25.99 17.66 -8.26
N LYS A 324 -26.25 16.39 -8.49
CA LYS A 324 -25.85 15.65 -9.71
C LYS A 324 -26.59 16.14 -10.99
N ASP A 325 -27.65 16.86 -10.85
CA ASP A 325 -28.37 17.42 -12.02
C ASP A 325 -27.70 18.70 -12.54
N LYS A 326 -27.04 19.45 -11.66
CA LYS A 326 -26.41 20.75 -11.97
C LYS A 326 -24.89 20.70 -11.99
N HIS A 327 -24.28 19.73 -11.27
CA HIS A 327 -22.86 19.72 -11.06
C HIS A 327 -22.25 18.33 -11.27
N TYR A 328 -20.98 18.33 -11.70
CA TYR A 328 -20.12 17.16 -11.67
C TYR A 328 -19.00 17.35 -10.61
N GLY A 329 -18.53 16.26 -10.03
CA GLY A 329 -17.55 16.27 -8.95
C GLY A 329 -16.10 16.08 -9.42
N LYS A 330 -15.17 16.05 -8.45
CA LYS A 330 -13.72 15.89 -8.65
C LYS A 330 -13.35 14.65 -9.49
N GLU A 331 -14.11 13.56 -9.43
CA GLU A 331 -13.85 12.33 -10.21
C GLU A 331 -13.92 12.62 -11.71
N ILE A 332 -15.02 13.18 -12.19
CA ILE A 332 -15.24 13.51 -13.60
C ILE A 332 -14.25 14.60 -14.06
N PHE A 333 -14.03 15.63 -13.22
CA PHE A 333 -13.07 16.67 -13.52
C PHE A 333 -11.66 16.13 -13.71
N SER A 334 -11.21 15.27 -12.79
CA SER A 334 -9.85 14.68 -12.87
C SER A 334 -9.66 13.76 -14.08
N GLU A 335 -10.73 13.08 -14.49
CA GLU A 335 -10.71 12.24 -15.69
C GLU A 335 -10.64 13.10 -16.96
N TYR A 336 -11.42 14.19 -17.02
CA TYR A 336 -11.35 15.18 -18.09
C TYR A 336 -9.92 15.75 -18.20
N VAL A 337 -9.34 16.19 -17.08
CA VAL A 337 -7.98 16.76 -17.04
C VAL A 337 -6.95 15.75 -17.55
N LEU A 338 -7.03 14.50 -17.11
CA LEU A 338 -6.08 13.46 -17.54
C LEU A 338 -6.21 13.14 -19.03
N THR A 339 -7.43 13.13 -19.55
CA THR A 339 -7.68 12.84 -20.97
C THR A 339 -7.25 14.00 -21.88
N ASN A 340 -7.49 15.22 -21.43
CA ASN A 340 -7.25 16.43 -22.23
C ASN A 340 -5.97 17.19 -21.86
N TYR A 341 -5.01 16.55 -21.21
CA TYR A 341 -3.80 17.18 -20.63
C TYR A 341 -3.02 18.04 -21.66
N GLN A 342 -3.08 17.71 -22.95
CA GLN A 342 -2.34 18.43 -23.98
C GLN A 342 -2.85 19.86 -24.19
N SER A 343 -4.15 20.11 -24.03
CA SER A 343 -4.79 21.42 -24.20
C SER A 343 -4.90 22.24 -22.91
N ILE A 344 -4.56 21.66 -21.76
CA ILE A 344 -4.67 22.31 -20.45
C ILE A 344 -3.35 23.01 -20.09
N ASP A 345 -3.49 24.21 -19.50
CA ASP A 345 -2.37 24.92 -18.88
C ASP A 345 -2.09 24.39 -17.46
N PHE A 346 -0.83 24.02 -17.22
CA PHE A 346 -0.34 23.52 -15.92
C PHE A 346 0.72 24.45 -15.31
N GLN A 347 0.76 25.74 -15.69
CA GLN A 347 1.73 26.68 -15.12
C GLN A 347 1.61 26.77 -13.58
N GLY A 348 0.39 26.72 -13.04
CA GLY A 348 0.18 26.73 -11.60
C GLY A 348 0.76 25.50 -10.86
N PHE A 349 1.03 24.41 -11.56
CA PHE A 349 1.62 23.19 -10.99
C PHE A 349 3.16 23.25 -10.90
N ILE A 350 3.80 24.17 -11.62
CA ILE A 350 5.28 24.24 -11.70
C ILE A 350 5.93 24.31 -10.32
N PRO A 351 5.52 25.19 -9.37
CA PRO A 351 6.17 25.24 -8.07
C PRO A 351 6.05 23.92 -7.27
N LEU A 352 4.92 23.22 -7.41
CA LEU A 352 4.72 21.91 -6.79
C LEU A 352 5.63 20.85 -7.42
N LEU A 353 5.71 20.82 -8.74
CA LEU A 353 6.57 19.87 -9.47
C LEU A 353 8.05 20.15 -9.22
N ASP A 354 8.46 21.40 -9.08
CA ASP A 354 9.83 21.81 -8.71
C ASP A 354 10.20 21.28 -7.32
N ALA A 355 9.31 21.41 -6.34
CA ALA A 355 9.51 20.85 -5.00
C ALA A 355 9.68 19.33 -5.03
N LEU A 356 8.82 18.62 -5.78
CA LEU A 356 8.91 17.17 -5.94
C LEU A 356 10.21 16.76 -6.64
N ASN A 357 10.58 17.47 -7.69
CA ASN A 357 11.80 17.22 -8.47
C ASN A 357 13.05 17.42 -7.62
N SER A 358 13.12 18.52 -6.87
CA SER A 358 14.22 18.82 -5.96
C SER A 358 14.44 17.73 -4.91
N ILE A 359 13.37 17.20 -4.30
CA ILE A 359 13.47 16.08 -3.36
C ILE A 359 14.08 14.85 -4.04
N VAL A 360 13.61 14.50 -5.23
CA VAL A 360 14.05 13.30 -5.95
C VAL A 360 15.52 13.42 -6.36
N GLU A 361 15.95 14.58 -6.85
CA GLU A 361 17.34 14.82 -7.27
C GLU A 361 18.30 14.84 -6.08
N ASN A 362 17.95 15.52 -4.99
CA ASN A 362 18.76 15.57 -3.78
C ASN A 362 18.93 14.18 -3.12
N CYS A 363 17.90 13.34 -3.16
CA CYS A 363 18.02 11.97 -2.65
C CYS A 363 18.93 11.09 -3.52
N LYS A 364 18.95 11.27 -4.85
CA LYS A 364 19.86 10.55 -5.74
C LYS A 364 21.31 10.94 -5.50
N SER A 365 21.59 12.24 -5.36
CA SER A 365 22.96 12.76 -5.13
C SER A 365 23.56 12.31 -3.79
N SER A 366 22.72 12.00 -2.81
CA SER A 366 23.16 11.51 -1.49
C SER A 366 23.46 10.01 -1.46
N THR A 367 23.20 9.29 -2.56
CA THR A 367 23.36 7.83 -2.66
C THR A 367 24.59 7.44 -3.51
N THR A 368 25.14 8.40 -4.26
CA THR A 368 26.45 8.32 -4.94
C THR A 368 27.55 8.79 -4.02
#